data_6c35a7132ee46a851f63db5567c0ac9c
#
_entry.id   6c35a7132ee46a851f63db5567c0ac9c
#
_cell.length_a   1.000
_cell.length_b   1.000
_cell.length_c   1.000
_cell.angle_alpha   90.00
_cell.angle_beta   90.00
_cell.angle_gamma   90.00
#
_symmetry.space_group_name_H-M   'P 1'
#
loop_
_entity.id
_entity.type
_entity.pdbx_description
1 polymer ?
#
loop_
_entity_poly.entity_id
_entity_poly.type
_entity_poly.pdbx_seq_one_letter_code
_entity_poly.pdbx_strand_id
1 'polypeptide(L)'
;KLTAFIPTDKAFLKLASDLTGKKVTSEKKAFTTVAGLGIDTVETVLLYHVVAGSKINAKAALKANGATLTTAQGGTFTVKVSKRPSIQLRDNDPNSRNPRVVLALTDINKGKQNQQIAHGIDRVLRPVDL
;
A
#
# COMPACT_ATOMS: atom_id res chain seq x y z
N LYS A 1 4.51 15.68 -8.56
CA LYS A 1 3.77 15.33 -7.34
C LYS A 1 3.59 13.82 -7.25
N LEU A 2 3.71 13.29 -6.05
CA LEU A 2 3.69 11.85 -5.84
C LEU A 2 3.17 11.53 -4.44
N THR A 3 2.32 10.51 -4.32
CA THR A 3 1.92 9.92 -3.04
C THR A 3 2.31 8.46 -3.06
N ALA A 4 3.11 8.02 -2.09
CA ALA A 4 3.51 6.62 -1.94
C ALA A 4 2.86 6.02 -0.69
N PHE A 5 2.25 4.84 -0.85
CA PHE A 5 1.74 4.05 0.27
C PHE A 5 2.73 2.92 0.51
N ILE A 6 3.50 3.02 1.59
CA ILE A 6 4.65 2.15 1.84
C ILE A 6 4.26 1.07 2.84
N PRO A 7 4.29 -0.23 2.45
CA PRO A 7 4.02 -1.33 3.38
C PRO A 7 5.07 -1.38 4.48
N THR A 8 4.63 -1.66 5.71
CA THR A 8 5.53 -1.90 6.83
C THR A 8 6.22 -3.25 6.68
N ASP A 9 7.27 -3.50 7.48
CA ASP A 9 7.93 -4.81 7.50
C ASP A 9 6.94 -5.93 7.81
N LYS A 10 6.02 -5.70 8.76
CA LYS A 10 4.96 -6.65 9.08
C LYS A 10 4.03 -6.93 7.90
N ALA A 11 3.80 -5.93 7.05
CA ALA A 11 3.00 -6.10 5.84
C ALA A 11 3.66 -7.07 4.86
N PHE A 12 4.97 -6.97 4.69
CA PHE A 12 5.72 -7.91 3.84
C PHE A 12 5.77 -9.32 4.45
N LEU A 13 5.91 -9.44 5.77
CA LEU A 13 5.84 -10.73 6.44
C LEU A 13 4.48 -11.40 6.21
N LYS A 14 3.42 -10.63 6.26
CA LYS A 14 2.06 -11.14 6.01
C LYS A 14 1.88 -11.58 4.56
N LEU A 15 2.39 -10.82 3.60
CA LEU A 15 2.36 -11.20 2.19
C LEU A 15 3.08 -12.53 1.98
N ALA A 16 4.29 -12.67 2.52
CA ALA A 16 5.06 -13.90 2.39
C ALA A 16 4.35 -15.09 3.04
N SER A 17 3.69 -14.87 4.18
CA SER A 17 2.89 -15.90 4.85
C SER A 17 1.71 -16.35 3.98
N ASP A 18 1.02 -15.40 3.36
CA ASP A 18 -0.11 -15.70 2.47
C ASP A 18 0.35 -16.46 1.21
N LEU A 19 1.48 -16.08 0.64
CA LEU A 19 2.02 -16.72 -0.57
C LEU A 19 2.49 -18.16 -0.32
N THR A 20 3.05 -18.43 0.85
CA THR A 20 3.59 -19.76 1.19
C THR A 20 2.59 -20.67 1.91
N GLY A 21 1.50 -20.10 2.44
CA GLY A 21 0.57 -20.83 3.31
C GLY A 21 1.13 -21.16 4.67
N LYS A 22 2.30 -20.64 5.03
CA LYS A 22 3.00 -20.86 6.30
C LYS A 22 3.34 -19.53 6.95
N LYS A 23 3.35 -19.48 8.28
CA LYS A 23 3.73 -18.27 9.01
C LYS A 23 5.20 -17.92 8.76
N VAL A 24 5.45 -16.77 8.16
CA VAL A 24 6.79 -16.24 7.94
C VAL A 24 7.06 -15.13 8.96
N THR A 25 8.12 -15.30 9.74
CA THR A 25 8.50 -14.36 10.81
C THR A 25 9.86 -13.69 10.57
N SER A 26 10.60 -14.16 9.57
CA SER A 26 11.93 -13.66 9.23
C SER A 26 11.84 -12.70 8.03
N GLU A 27 12.40 -11.50 8.16
CA GLU A 27 12.49 -10.54 7.06
C GLU A 27 13.27 -11.11 5.87
N LYS A 28 14.31 -11.88 6.13
CA LYS A 28 15.11 -12.53 5.08
C LYS A 28 14.27 -13.52 4.28
N LYS A 29 13.46 -14.35 4.96
CA LYS A 29 12.55 -15.28 4.29
C LYS A 29 11.45 -14.55 3.53
N ALA A 30 10.93 -13.46 4.09
CA ALA A 30 9.95 -12.63 3.42
C ALA A 30 10.51 -12.05 2.12
N PHE A 31 11.71 -11.51 2.18
CA PHE A 31 12.39 -10.97 0.99
C PHE A 31 12.57 -12.04 -0.08
N THR A 32 13.08 -13.22 0.31
CA THR A 32 13.28 -14.34 -0.62
C THR A 32 11.97 -14.78 -1.26
N THR A 33 10.90 -14.88 -0.47
CA THR A 33 9.58 -15.28 -0.95
C THR A 33 9.02 -14.28 -1.96
N VAL A 34 9.08 -13.00 -1.63
CA VAL A 34 8.59 -11.94 -2.52
C VAL A 34 9.43 -11.86 -3.79
N ALA A 35 10.76 -11.98 -3.68
CA ALA A 35 11.65 -12.01 -4.83
C ALA A 35 11.34 -13.19 -5.77
N GLY A 36 10.83 -14.30 -5.22
CA GLY A 36 10.41 -15.46 -6.00
C GLY A 36 9.23 -15.23 -6.92
N LEU A 37 8.50 -14.12 -6.75
CA LEU A 37 7.42 -13.73 -7.67
C LEU A 37 7.93 -13.28 -9.04
N GLY A 38 9.22 -12.99 -9.16
CA GLY A 38 9.85 -12.47 -10.37
C GLY A 38 9.88 -10.93 -10.40
N ILE A 39 10.85 -10.40 -11.11
CA ILE A 39 11.12 -8.95 -11.17
C ILE A 39 9.90 -8.20 -11.71
N ASP A 40 9.27 -8.69 -12.77
CA ASP A 40 8.14 -8.00 -13.40
C ASP A 40 6.93 -7.93 -12.46
N THR A 41 6.65 -9.00 -11.74
CA THR A 41 5.55 -9.02 -10.75
C THR A 41 5.84 -8.09 -9.59
N VAL A 42 7.07 -8.10 -9.07
CA VAL A 42 7.48 -7.20 -7.97
C VAL A 42 7.37 -5.74 -8.40
N GLU A 43 7.85 -5.41 -9.59
CA GLU A 43 7.75 -4.06 -10.16
C GLU A 43 6.28 -3.62 -10.26
N THR A 44 5.42 -4.47 -10.79
CA THR A 44 3.99 -4.20 -10.90
C THR A 44 3.37 -3.90 -9.55
N VAL A 45 3.66 -4.70 -8.55
CA VAL A 45 3.14 -4.51 -7.19
C VAL A 45 3.66 -3.20 -6.59
N LEU A 46 4.95 -2.90 -6.74
CA LEU A 46 5.53 -1.66 -6.22
C LEU A 46 4.92 -0.42 -6.88
N LEU A 47 4.73 -0.44 -8.19
CA LEU A 47 4.10 0.66 -8.91
C LEU A 47 2.64 0.85 -8.52
N TYR A 48 1.96 -0.21 -8.10
CA TYR A 48 0.59 -0.13 -7.60
C TYR A 48 0.50 0.60 -6.26
N HIS A 49 1.59 0.80 -5.55
CA HIS A 49 1.65 1.55 -4.31
C HIS A 49 1.90 3.05 -4.49
N VAL A 50 2.06 3.51 -5.72
CA VAL A 50 2.44 4.88 -6.03
C VAL A 50 1.32 5.56 -6.82
N VAL A 51 0.84 6.69 -6.30
CA VAL A 51 -0.10 7.56 -7.01
C VAL A 51 0.69 8.75 -7.58
N ALA A 52 0.90 8.75 -8.88
CA ALA A 52 1.63 9.82 -9.56
C ALA A 52 0.68 11.00 -9.88
N GLY A 53 1.24 12.20 -9.87
CA GLY A 53 0.51 13.42 -10.24
C GLY A 53 -0.25 14.09 -9.09
N SER A 54 -0.29 13.49 -7.90
CA SER A 54 -1.00 14.03 -6.74
C SER A 54 -0.19 13.90 -5.47
N LYS A 55 -0.22 14.93 -4.63
CA LYS A 55 0.34 14.89 -3.29
C LYS A 55 -0.83 14.88 -2.29
N ILE A 56 -1.14 13.71 -1.75
CA ILE A 56 -2.30 13.49 -0.88
C ILE A 56 -1.82 13.29 0.56
N ASN A 57 -2.02 14.29 1.42
CA ASN A 57 -1.72 14.14 2.84
C ASN A 57 -2.83 13.37 3.55
N ALA A 58 -2.62 13.01 4.83
CA ALA A 58 -3.59 12.23 5.60
C ALA A 58 -4.92 12.96 5.72
N LYS A 59 -4.90 14.27 5.91
CA LYS A 59 -6.12 15.09 6.01
C LYS A 59 -6.95 15.03 4.73
N ALA A 60 -6.28 15.13 3.57
CA ALA A 60 -6.96 15.00 2.27
C ALA A 60 -7.52 13.60 2.07
N ALA A 61 -6.79 12.56 2.49
CA ALA A 61 -7.25 11.18 2.41
C ALA A 61 -8.48 10.93 3.27
N LEU A 62 -8.54 11.51 4.47
CA LEU A 62 -9.71 11.41 5.35
C LEU A 62 -10.97 12.04 4.73
N LYS A 63 -10.81 13.01 3.83
CA LYS A 63 -11.92 13.66 3.13
C LYS A 63 -12.27 12.97 1.81
N ALA A 64 -11.53 11.95 1.42
CA ALA A 64 -11.63 11.31 0.11
C ALA A 64 -12.37 9.97 0.15
N ASN A 65 -13.29 9.78 1.11
CA ASN A 65 -14.05 8.51 1.21
C ASN A 65 -14.77 8.22 -0.11
N GLY A 66 -14.52 7.02 -0.65
CA GLY A 66 -15.10 6.57 -1.92
C GLY A 66 -14.30 7.00 -3.15
N ALA A 67 -13.21 7.76 -3.00
CA ALA A 67 -12.39 8.16 -4.13
C ALA A 67 -11.60 6.99 -4.71
N THR A 68 -11.54 6.92 -6.02
CA THR A 68 -10.72 5.95 -6.73
C THR A 68 -9.43 6.63 -7.17
N LEU A 69 -8.28 6.05 -6.78
CA LEU A 69 -6.97 6.57 -7.11
C LEU A 69 -6.32 5.69 -8.16
N THR A 70 -5.79 6.34 -9.21
CA THR A 70 -5.06 5.65 -10.28
C THR A 70 -3.58 5.61 -9.93
N THR A 71 -3.00 4.41 -9.97
CA THR A 71 -1.61 4.18 -9.61
C THR A 71 -0.67 4.31 -10.82
N ALA A 72 0.64 4.38 -10.55
CA ALA A 72 1.66 4.40 -11.59
C ALA A 72 1.67 3.10 -12.42
N GLN A 73 1.16 2.01 -11.87
CA GLN A 73 1.01 0.73 -12.59
C GLN A 73 -0.14 0.79 -13.62
N GLY A 74 -1.09 1.70 -13.42
CA GLY A 74 -2.27 1.83 -14.28
C GLY A 74 -3.55 1.30 -13.65
N GLY A 75 -3.47 0.42 -12.69
CA GLY A 75 -4.63 -0.06 -11.93
C GLY A 75 -5.06 0.95 -10.88
N THR A 76 -6.16 0.66 -10.22
CA THR A 76 -6.77 1.57 -9.24
C THR A 76 -7.00 0.89 -7.91
N PHE A 77 -7.12 1.69 -6.85
CA PHE A 77 -7.69 1.27 -5.58
C PHE A 77 -8.63 2.35 -5.06
N THR A 78 -9.52 1.99 -4.15
CA THR A 78 -10.53 2.89 -3.62
C THR A 78 -10.24 3.20 -2.15
N VAL A 79 -10.32 4.48 -1.80
CA VAL A 79 -10.16 4.95 -0.42
C VAL A 79 -11.48 4.77 0.32
N LYS A 80 -11.45 4.12 1.48
CA LYS A 80 -12.58 3.97 2.38
C LYS A 80 -12.24 4.54 3.74
N VAL A 81 -13.06 5.46 4.23
CA VAL A 81 -12.87 6.09 5.54
C VAL A 81 -14.00 5.68 6.46
N SER A 82 -13.66 5.12 7.62
CA SER A 82 -14.65 4.72 8.61
C SER A 82 -14.95 5.86 9.59
N LYS A 83 -16.02 5.71 10.40
CA LYS A 83 -16.44 6.67 11.44
C LYS A 83 -15.37 6.87 12.52
N ARG A 84 -14.67 5.83 12.91
CA ARG A 84 -13.39 5.96 13.64
C ARG A 84 -12.38 6.30 12.56
N PRO A 85 -11.71 7.46 12.59
CA PRO A 85 -10.93 7.86 11.41
C PRO A 85 -9.87 6.80 11.09
N SER A 86 -10.25 5.89 10.23
CA SER A 86 -9.41 4.81 9.72
C SER A 86 -9.50 4.85 8.20
N ILE A 87 -8.36 4.88 7.56
CA ILE A 87 -8.25 4.93 6.10
C ILE A 87 -7.93 3.52 5.62
N GLN A 88 -8.85 2.93 4.87
CA GLN A 88 -8.68 1.61 4.25
C GLN A 88 -8.51 1.81 2.74
N LEU A 89 -7.61 1.05 2.14
CA LEU A 89 -7.36 1.06 0.71
C LEU A 89 -7.89 -0.23 0.12
N ARG A 90 -8.98 -0.15 -0.62
CA ARG A 90 -9.59 -1.34 -1.24
C ARG A 90 -8.88 -1.65 -2.54
N ASP A 91 -8.10 -2.73 -2.55
CA ASP A 91 -7.35 -3.20 -3.71
C ASP A 91 -8.13 -4.23 -4.55
N ASN A 92 -7.44 -4.87 -5.49
CA ASN A 92 -8.05 -5.82 -6.43
C ASN A 92 -7.93 -7.28 -6.00
N ASP A 93 -7.43 -7.57 -4.79
CA ASP A 93 -7.34 -8.93 -4.27
C ASP A 93 -8.53 -9.23 -3.35
N PRO A 94 -9.54 -10.02 -3.80
CA PRO A 94 -10.71 -10.30 -2.97
C PRO A 94 -10.44 -11.27 -1.84
N ASN A 95 -9.33 -12.01 -1.88
CA ASN A 95 -8.99 -13.05 -0.91
C ASN A 95 -8.09 -12.56 0.20
N SER A 96 -7.68 -11.30 0.16
CA SER A 96 -6.84 -10.69 1.18
C SER A 96 -7.54 -9.51 1.82
N ARG A 97 -7.30 -9.33 3.12
CA ARG A 97 -7.80 -8.15 3.83
C ARG A 97 -7.22 -6.88 3.22
N ASN A 98 -8.07 -5.87 3.02
CA ASN A 98 -7.62 -4.59 2.48
C ASN A 98 -6.63 -3.90 3.42
N PRO A 99 -5.56 -3.27 2.87
CA PRO A 99 -4.62 -2.49 3.65
C PRO A 99 -5.27 -1.30 4.35
N ARG A 100 -4.73 -0.95 5.52
CA ARG A 100 -5.11 0.25 6.27
C ARG A 100 -3.90 1.14 6.44
N VAL A 101 -4.12 2.44 6.38
CA VAL A 101 -3.07 3.42 6.67
C VAL A 101 -2.76 3.38 8.17
N VAL A 102 -1.47 3.26 8.50
CA VAL A 102 -1.00 3.30 9.88
C VAL A 102 -0.89 4.77 10.29
N LEU A 103 -1.78 5.23 11.17
CA LEU A 103 -1.89 6.66 11.50
C LEU A 103 -0.61 7.25 12.07
N ALA A 104 0.18 6.45 12.79
CA ALA A 104 1.48 6.90 13.32
C ALA A 104 2.55 7.08 12.23
N LEU A 105 2.31 6.62 11.01
CA LEU A 105 3.26 6.64 9.89
C LEU A 105 2.70 7.43 8.70
N THR A 106 1.95 8.50 8.97
CA THR A 106 1.38 9.34 7.90
C THR A 106 2.19 10.61 7.68
N ASP A 107 1.98 11.23 6.53
CA ASP A 107 2.57 12.53 6.16
C ASP A 107 4.10 12.54 6.19
N ILE A 108 4.73 11.41 5.88
CA ILE A 108 6.19 11.31 5.79
C ILE A 108 6.64 12.18 4.61
N ASN A 109 7.64 13.06 4.87
CA ASN A 109 8.16 13.99 3.88
C ASN A 109 7.17 15.11 3.47
N LYS A 110 6.34 15.55 4.39
CA LYS A 110 5.21 16.47 4.10
C LYS A 110 5.58 17.94 3.85
N GLY A 111 6.85 18.32 3.92
CA GLY A 111 7.25 19.72 3.77
C GLY A 111 6.59 20.41 2.57
N LYS A 112 6.25 21.71 2.73
CA LYS A 112 5.48 22.45 1.72
C LYS A 112 6.12 22.47 0.33
N GLN A 113 7.46 22.45 0.28
CA GLN A 113 8.20 22.46 -0.97
C GLN A 113 8.47 21.07 -1.52
N ASN A 114 8.18 20.02 -0.75
CA ASN A 114 8.35 18.64 -1.18
C ASN A 114 7.19 18.22 -2.09
N GLN A 115 7.52 17.63 -3.21
CA GLN A 115 6.54 17.16 -4.18
C GLN A 115 6.07 15.72 -3.91
N GLN A 116 6.68 15.07 -2.91
CA GLN A 116 6.44 13.66 -2.59
C GLN A 116 6.04 13.51 -1.13
N ILE A 117 5.05 12.67 -0.88
CA ILE A 117 4.59 12.34 0.46
C ILE A 117 4.39 10.84 0.56
N ALA A 118 4.60 10.28 1.75
CA ALA A 118 4.45 8.85 1.98
C ALA A 118 3.60 8.57 3.21
N HIS A 119 2.86 7.47 3.16
CA HIS A 119 2.06 6.94 4.27
C HIS A 119 2.35 5.47 4.45
N GLY A 120 2.57 5.03 5.68
CA GLY A 120 2.74 3.62 5.98
C GLY A 120 1.41 2.87 5.95
N ILE A 121 1.41 1.67 5.43
CA ILE A 121 0.23 0.79 5.39
C ILE A 121 0.55 -0.56 6.02
N ASP A 122 -0.47 -1.23 6.55
CA ASP A 122 -0.30 -2.47 7.32
C ASP A 122 -0.32 -3.75 6.47
N ARG A 123 -0.60 -3.62 5.20
CA ARG A 123 -0.58 -4.74 4.25
C ARG A 123 -0.09 -4.27 2.90
N VAL A 124 0.45 -5.18 2.11
CA VAL A 124 0.86 -4.89 0.74
C VAL A 124 -0.38 -4.77 -0.14
N LEU A 125 -0.51 -3.67 -0.88
CA LEU A 125 -1.55 -3.51 -1.89
C LEU A 125 -1.33 -4.51 -3.03
N ARG A 126 -2.40 -5.16 -3.48
CA ARG A 126 -2.31 -6.21 -4.50
C ARG A 126 -3.15 -5.81 -5.71
N PRO A 127 -2.52 -5.61 -6.89
CA PRO A 127 -3.25 -5.25 -8.11
C PRO A 127 -4.07 -6.41 -8.64
N VAL A 128 -3.74 -7.63 -8.26
CA VAL A 128 -4.42 -8.87 -8.63
C VAL A 128 -4.43 -9.83 -7.44
N ASP A 129 -5.20 -10.91 -7.53
CA ASP A 129 -5.19 -11.98 -6.53
C ASP A 129 -3.85 -12.73 -6.62
N LEU A 130 -3.01 -12.54 -5.60
CA LEU A 130 -1.68 -13.16 -5.54
C LEU A 130 -1.69 -14.54 -4.88
#